data_92d497e7295c73811f7e64fd6e56608e
#
_entry.id   92d497e7295c73811f7e64fd6e56608e
#
_cell.length_a   1.000
_cell.length_b   1.000
_cell.length_c   1.000
_cell.angle_alpha   90.00
_cell.angle_beta   90.00
_cell.angle_gamma   90.00
#
_symmetry.space_group_name_H-M   'P 1'
#
loop_
_entity.id
_entity.type
_entity.pdbx_description
1 polymer ?
#
loop_
_entity_poly.entity_id
_entity_poly.type
_entity_poly.pdbx_seq_one_letter_code
_entity_poly.pdbx_strand_id
1 'polypeptide(L)'
;MADYINDTRGLRLFGFELRRAPKEDPNKKPSIVPAKDDDGAGYVTAGGSHYGQYINMDGDDSKDNAQLIMKYRGTSMHPECDAAVEDIVNESVVSSNEVGKQSVDITMDNLKVSDGIKKQIKEEFDNIYSMLNFSEDGHDIFRRWYIDGRIYHHIVVNEAALKAGIQEIRPIDSSKIRKIKQIKRKKDPQTGANLVEKVDEFYIYQEKPGQQTSGVKLSVDSVSYVTSGLLDESRKKILGYLHKALKPLNQLRMMEDSLVIYRLSRAPERRMFYIDVGNLPRGKAEQYMKDIMSRYRNKIVYDAKTGEIRDDRKHMSMIEDFWIPRREGGRGTEITTLPGGQNLGEIEDIIYFQKKLYKALNVPVNRLEQESQFSLGRTSEITRDELKFQKFVERLRTRFSHLFMGLLKTQLMLKGIITEEDWDDIKNDIVIDYIKDNHFTELKESELLRERLQTL
;
A
#
# COMPACT_ATOMS: atom_id res chain seq x y z
N MET A 1 18.37 -25.91 47.00
CA MET A 1 18.62 -24.78 46.06
C MET A 1 19.16 -25.41 44.80
N ALA A 2 18.30 -25.67 43.86
CA ALA A 2 18.67 -26.31 42.61
C ALA A 2 18.54 -25.27 41.50
N ASP A 3 19.68 -25.05 40.87
CA ASP A 3 19.89 -24.12 39.80
C ASP A 3 18.99 -24.43 38.60
N TYR A 4 18.01 -23.59 38.36
CA TYR A 4 17.30 -23.55 37.08
C TYR A 4 18.12 -22.66 36.13
N ILE A 5 19.14 -23.22 35.53
CA ILE A 5 19.75 -22.67 34.33
C ILE A 5 18.83 -23.09 33.18
N ASN A 6 17.99 -22.17 32.75
CA ASN A 6 17.25 -22.30 31.48
C ASN A 6 18.25 -22.19 30.34
N ASP A 7 18.76 -23.34 29.90
CA ASP A 7 19.64 -23.42 28.75
C ASP A 7 18.83 -23.38 27.47
N THR A 8 18.56 -22.16 26.97
CA THR A 8 17.92 -21.88 25.69
C THR A 8 18.87 -21.98 24.51
N ARG A 9 20.07 -22.54 24.71
CA ARG A 9 21.06 -22.71 23.65
C ARG A 9 20.66 -23.90 22.77
N GLY A 10 20.11 -23.61 21.60
CA GLY A 10 19.99 -24.60 20.54
C GLY A 10 21.38 -25.03 20.07
N LEU A 11 21.67 -26.31 20.04
CA LEU A 11 22.89 -26.87 19.44
C LEU A 11 22.79 -26.74 17.92
N ARG A 12 23.71 -25.97 17.32
CA ARG A 12 23.88 -25.87 15.87
C ARG A 12 24.87 -26.93 15.40
N LEU A 13 24.43 -27.88 14.60
CA LEU A 13 25.29 -28.83 13.90
C LEU A 13 25.00 -28.71 12.40
N PHE A 14 26.02 -28.43 11.60
CA PHE A 14 25.98 -28.38 10.13
C PHE A 14 24.88 -27.46 9.54
N GLY A 15 24.68 -26.27 10.13
CA GLY A 15 23.68 -25.32 9.63
C GLY A 15 22.23 -25.59 10.05
N PHE A 16 22.00 -26.62 10.88
CA PHE A 16 20.70 -26.91 11.45
C PHE A 16 20.65 -26.49 12.92
N GLU A 17 19.64 -25.72 13.29
CA GLU A 17 19.37 -25.33 14.66
C GLU A 17 18.48 -26.38 15.31
N LEU A 18 19.03 -27.16 16.23
CA LEU A 18 18.27 -28.04 17.10
C LEU A 18 17.70 -27.22 18.26
N ARG A 19 16.58 -26.56 18.05
CA ARG A 19 15.81 -25.98 19.16
C ARG A 19 15.16 -27.09 19.97
N ARG A 20 15.36 -27.06 21.28
CA ARG A 20 14.52 -27.81 22.20
C ARG A 20 13.09 -27.31 21.97
N ALA A 21 12.17 -28.18 21.60
CA ALA A 21 10.77 -27.82 21.46
C ALA A 21 10.32 -27.12 22.75
N PRO A 22 9.63 -25.98 22.67
CA PRO A 22 9.05 -25.35 23.86
C PRO A 22 8.24 -26.43 24.57
N LYS A 23 8.36 -26.51 25.91
CA LYS A 23 7.59 -27.44 26.72
C LYS A 23 6.13 -27.19 26.38
N GLU A 24 5.50 -28.16 25.74
CA GLU A 24 4.06 -28.08 25.50
C GLU A 24 3.37 -27.98 26.86
N ASP A 25 2.58 -26.97 27.02
CA ASP A 25 1.71 -26.81 28.18
C ASP A 25 0.78 -28.06 28.24
N PRO A 26 0.91 -28.92 29.25
CA PRO A 26 0.12 -30.16 29.33
C PRO A 26 -1.38 -29.91 29.40
N ASN A 27 -1.82 -28.67 29.65
CA ASN A 27 -3.20 -28.24 29.67
C ASN A 27 -3.73 -27.71 28.33
N LYS A 28 -2.87 -27.59 27.31
CA LYS A 28 -3.28 -27.09 26.00
C LYS A 28 -4.03 -28.19 25.26
N LYS A 29 -5.36 -28.12 25.27
CA LYS A 29 -6.19 -29.08 24.53
C LYS A 29 -5.90 -28.95 23.02
N PRO A 30 -5.69 -30.07 22.30
CA PRO A 30 -5.49 -30.08 20.87
C PRO A 30 -6.73 -29.49 20.19
N SER A 31 -6.53 -28.56 19.25
CA SER A 31 -7.59 -27.93 18.49
C SER A 31 -7.59 -28.42 17.05
N ILE A 32 -8.76 -28.57 16.47
CA ILE A 32 -8.95 -28.82 15.04
C ILE A 32 -8.64 -27.55 14.23
N VAL A 33 -8.78 -26.38 14.86
CA VAL A 33 -8.57 -25.08 14.27
C VAL A 33 -7.13 -24.63 14.53
N PRO A 34 -6.34 -24.29 13.51
CA PRO A 34 -5.03 -23.70 13.72
C PRO A 34 -5.16 -22.35 14.43
N ALA A 35 -4.11 -21.94 15.14
CA ALA A 35 -4.05 -20.62 15.78
C ALA A 35 -4.23 -19.51 14.72
N LYS A 36 -4.69 -18.34 15.16
CA LYS A 36 -5.07 -17.19 14.33
C LYS A 36 -4.33 -17.06 12.99
N ASP A 37 -5.11 -16.89 11.93
CA ASP A 37 -4.70 -16.84 10.53
C ASP A 37 -4.72 -15.41 9.96
N ASP A 38 -4.35 -14.41 10.73
CA ASP A 38 -4.44 -13.00 10.35
C ASP A 38 -3.10 -12.37 9.91
N ASP A 39 -2.06 -13.20 9.72
CA ASP A 39 -0.71 -12.75 9.33
C ASP A 39 -0.36 -12.96 7.85
N GLY A 40 -1.31 -13.45 7.04
CA GLY A 40 -1.14 -13.65 5.60
C GLY A 40 -0.08 -14.70 5.22
N ALA A 41 0.23 -15.63 6.13
CA ALA A 41 1.15 -16.71 5.85
C ALA A 41 0.54 -17.71 4.86
N GLY A 42 1.33 -18.18 3.90
CA GLY A 42 0.96 -19.28 3.03
C GLY A 42 0.96 -20.59 3.80
N TYR A 43 -0.04 -21.44 3.58
CA TYR A 43 -0.13 -22.76 4.23
C TYR A 43 0.44 -23.87 3.36
N VAL A 44 1.29 -24.70 3.96
CA VAL A 44 1.75 -25.95 3.34
C VAL A 44 1.40 -27.12 4.26
N THR A 45 0.58 -28.03 3.78
CA THR A 45 0.26 -29.26 4.52
C THR A 45 1.36 -30.29 4.26
N ALA A 46 2.04 -30.75 5.30
CA ALA A 46 2.99 -31.85 5.19
C ALA A 46 2.22 -33.17 4.99
N GLY A 47 2.10 -33.62 3.74
CA GLY A 47 1.64 -34.96 3.42
C GLY A 47 2.74 -35.97 3.75
N GLY A 48 2.39 -37.03 4.49
CA GLY A 48 3.34 -38.04 4.95
C GLY A 48 4.00 -38.80 3.80
N SER A 49 5.18 -38.38 3.39
CA SER A 49 6.12 -39.14 2.58
C SER A 49 7.53 -38.75 2.95
N HIS A 50 8.38 -39.75 3.16
CA HIS A 50 9.72 -39.67 3.76
C HIS A 50 10.82 -39.06 2.85
N TYR A 51 10.48 -38.62 1.66
CA TYR A 51 11.45 -38.02 0.71
C TYR A 51 11.11 -36.56 0.48
N GLY A 52 12.11 -35.69 0.72
CA GLY A 52 12.21 -34.27 0.53
C GLY A 52 11.00 -33.57 -0.13
N GLN A 53 10.13 -32.98 0.68
CA GLN A 53 9.00 -32.22 0.15
C GLN A 53 9.51 -30.99 -0.60
N TYR A 54 9.37 -31.00 -1.89
CA TYR A 54 9.38 -29.78 -2.69
C TYR A 54 8.19 -28.94 -2.25
N ILE A 55 8.48 -27.86 -1.54
CA ILE A 55 7.50 -26.80 -1.32
C ILE A 55 7.28 -26.18 -2.69
N ASN A 56 6.07 -26.35 -3.25
CA ASN A 56 5.74 -25.74 -4.54
C ASN A 56 5.72 -24.21 -4.37
N MET A 57 6.86 -23.58 -4.66
CA MET A 57 7.10 -22.15 -4.49
C MET A 57 6.48 -21.32 -5.62
N ASP A 58 6.08 -21.97 -6.70
CA ASP A 58 5.47 -21.40 -7.89
C ASP A 58 3.93 -21.44 -7.87
N GLY A 59 3.32 -21.75 -6.71
CA GLY A 59 1.88 -21.70 -6.56
C GLY A 59 1.32 -20.31 -6.96
N ASP A 60 0.15 -20.30 -7.60
CA ASP A 60 -0.53 -19.08 -8.07
C ASP A 60 -0.63 -18.00 -6.98
N ASP A 61 -0.74 -18.38 -5.71
CA ASP A 61 -0.80 -17.47 -4.56
C ASP A 61 0.46 -16.60 -4.39
N SER A 62 1.64 -17.10 -4.77
CA SER A 62 2.89 -16.34 -4.64
C SER A 62 3.06 -15.28 -5.72
N LYS A 63 2.70 -15.64 -6.95
CA LYS A 63 2.70 -14.71 -8.09
C LYS A 63 1.65 -13.62 -7.89
N ASP A 64 0.48 -14.01 -7.40
CA ASP A 64 -0.62 -13.09 -7.10
C ASP A 64 -0.23 -12.04 -6.05
N ASN A 65 0.46 -12.40 -4.98
CA ASN A 65 0.89 -11.46 -3.96
C ASN A 65 1.92 -10.45 -4.48
N ALA A 66 2.93 -10.91 -5.23
CA ALA A 66 3.93 -10.01 -5.82
C ALA A 66 3.29 -9.09 -6.88
N GLN A 67 2.40 -9.63 -7.72
CA GLN A 67 1.66 -8.83 -8.71
C GLN A 67 0.74 -7.80 -8.04
N LEU A 68 0.10 -8.15 -6.93
CA LEU A 68 -0.76 -7.26 -6.18
C LEU A 68 0.04 -6.08 -5.59
N ILE A 69 1.22 -6.34 -5.02
CA ILE A 69 2.13 -5.31 -4.54
C ILE A 69 2.55 -4.38 -5.68
N MET A 70 2.93 -4.95 -6.85
CA MET A 70 3.28 -4.14 -8.01
C MET A 70 2.13 -3.27 -8.52
N LYS A 71 0.88 -3.78 -8.46
CA LYS A 71 -0.31 -2.98 -8.77
C LYS A 71 -0.48 -1.82 -7.79
N TYR A 72 -0.26 -2.03 -6.48
CA TYR A 72 -0.33 -0.95 -5.51
C TYR A 72 0.73 0.12 -5.74
N ARG A 73 1.97 -0.30 -6.03
CA ARG A 73 3.05 0.62 -6.37
C ARG A 73 2.75 1.40 -7.65
N GLY A 74 2.20 0.75 -8.67
CA GLY A 74 1.73 1.43 -9.88
C GLY A 74 0.59 2.42 -9.60
N THR A 75 -0.32 2.07 -8.69
CA THR A 75 -1.43 2.94 -8.27
C THR A 75 -0.92 4.17 -7.53
N SER A 76 0.07 4.03 -6.65
CA SER A 76 0.64 5.13 -5.89
C SER A 76 1.40 6.17 -6.74
N MET A 77 1.73 5.85 -7.99
CA MET A 77 2.39 6.79 -8.91
C MET A 77 1.40 7.75 -9.60
N HIS A 78 0.09 7.55 -9.42
CA HIS A 78 -0.90 8.46 -9.96
C HIS A 78 -1.01 9.72 -9.09
N PRO A 79 -1.05 10.93 -9.70
CA PRO A 79 -1.02 12.19 -8.96
C PRO A 79 -2.05 12.28 -7.84
N GLU A 80 -3.30 11.87 -8.07
CA GLU A 80 -4.36 11.91 -7.08
C GLU A 80 -4.12 10.93 -5.92
N CYS A 81 -3.58 9.76 -6.23
CA CYS A 81 -3.24 8.77 -5.20
C CYS A 81 -1.97 9.18 -4.46
N ASP A 82 -0.98 9.73 -5.16
CA ASP A 82 0.26 10.17 -4.59
C ASP A 82 0.04 11.31 -3.60
N ALA A 83 -0.71 12.35 -4.00
CA ALA A 83 -1.09 13.45 -3.12
C ALA A 83 -1.83 12.98 -1.87
N ALA A 84 -2.78 12.04 -2.01
CA ALA A 84 -3.53 11.50 -0.89
C ALA A 84 -2.66 10.64 0.04
N VAL A 85 -1.73 9.85 -0.50
CA VAL A 85 -0.77 9.06 0.28
C VAL A 85 0.20 9.97 1.01
N GLU A 86 0.69 11.02 0.36
CA GLU A 86 1.58 12.01 0.95
C GLU A 86 0.93 12.71 2.15
N ASP A 87 -0.33 13.14 2.00
CA ASP A 87 -1.10 13.76 3.09
C ASP A 87 -1.26 12.81 4.29
N ILE A 88 -1.55 11.53 4.05
CA ILE A 88 -1.65 10.51 5.10
C ILE A 88 -0.30 10.27 5.78
N VAL A 89 0.79 10.19 5.03
CA VAL A 89 2.12 9.90 5.57
C VAL A 89 2.64 11.10 6.38
N ASN A 90 2.48 12.32 5.86
CA ASN A 90 2.84 13.54 6.57
C ASN A 90 2.10 13.69 7.89
N GLU A 91 0.80 13.38 7.92
CA GLU A 91 0.04 13.38 9.18
C GLU A 91 0.46 12.23 10.11
N SER A 92 0.89 11.09 9.56
CA SER A 92 1.25 9.90 10.38
C SER A 92 2.64 10.01 11.00
N VAL A 93 3.61 10.51 10.25
CA VAL A 93 5.02 10.65 10.65
C VAL A 93 5.44 12.10 10.47
N VAL A 94 5.22 12.89 11.50
CA VAL A 94 5.62 14.30 11.51
C VAL A 94 7.13 14.38 11.72
N SER A 95 7.84 15.04 10.80
CA SER A 95 9.26 15.33 10.99
C SER A 95 9.42 16.43 12.03
N SER A 96 10.24 16.18 13.05
CA SER A 96 10.56 17.20 14.05
C SER A 96 11.72 18.06 13.55
N ASN A 97 11.49 19.36 13.41
CA ASN A 97 12.53 20.34 13.13
C ASN A 97 13.25 20.83 14.42
N GLU A 98 12.80 20.37 15.59
CA GLU A 98 13.40 20.74 16.86
C GLU A 98 14.60 19.84 17.15
N VAL A 99 15.74 20.47 17.47
CA VAL A 99 16.96 19.75 17.82
C VAL A 99 16.74 18.88 19.05
N GLY A 100 16.94 17.57 18.92
CA GLY A 100 16.81 16.60 20.01
C GLY A 100 15.42 16.02 20.24
N LYS A 101 14.42 16.36 19.42
CA LYS A 101 13.08 15.77 19.51
C LYS A 101 12.88 14.74 18.39
N GLN A 102 12.69 13.49 18.78
CA GLN A 102 12.43 12.39 17.86
C GLN A 102 10.97 12.42 17.40
N SER A 103 10.70 12.07 16.15
CA SER A 103 9.32 11.99 15.61
C SER A 103 8.46 10.92 16.30
N VAL A 104 9.10 9.92 16.88
CA VAL A 104 8.47 8.83 17.63
C VAL A 104 9.22 8.63 18.94
N ASP A 105 8.51 8.53 20.03
CA ASP A 105 9.06 8.29 21.36
C ASP A 105 8.31 7.16 22.08
N ILE A 106 8.84 6.74 23.25
CA ILE A 106 8.28 5.68 24.05
C ILE A 106 7.82 6.24 25.41
N THR A 107 6.58 5.98 25.78
CA THR A 107 6.00 6.33 27.08
C THR A 107 5.76 5.08 27.89
N MET A 108 6.21 5.11 29.15
CA MET A 108 6.19 3.97 30.09
C MET A 108 5.63 4.36 31.46
N ASP A 109 4.70 5.32 31.51
CA ASP A 109 4.18 5.87 32.78
C ASP A 109 3.48 4.82 33.64
N ASN A 110 2.77 3.90 33.00
CA ASN A 110 2.02 2.84 33.65
C ASN A 110 2.86 1.59 34.00
N LEU A 111 4.11 1.55 33.54
CA LEU A 111 4.96 0.38 33.70
C LEU A 111 5.47 0.24 35.14
N LYS A 112 5.16 -0.88 35.77
CA LYS A 112 5.49 -1.19 37.20
C LYS A 112 6.85 -1.89 37.32
N VAL A 113 7.90 -1.32 36.75
CA VAL A 113 9.28 -1.80 36.87
C VAL A 113 10.18 -0.73 37.47
N SER A 114 11.39 -1.10 37.85
CA SER A 114 12.36 -0.13 38.42
C SER A 114 12.74 0.93 37.36
N ASP A 115 13.04 2.15 37.84
CA ASP A 115 13.44 3.25 36.97
C ASP A 115 14.72 2.94 36.18
N GLY A 116 15.60 2.09 36.71
CA GLY A 116 16.78 1.61 35.99
C GLY A 116 16.43 0.79 34.75
N ILE A 117 15.44 -0.10 34.85
CA ILE A 117 14.95 -0.89 33.70
C ILE A 117 14.24 0.00 32.69
N LYS A 118 13.41 0.95 33.13
CA LYS A 118 12.77 1.92 32.23
C LYS A 118 13.80 2.70 31.41
N LYS A 119 14.87 3.16 32.08
CA LYS A 119 15.96 3.87 31.41
C LYS A 119 16.66 3.00 30.38
N GLN A 120 16.95 1.75 30.68
CA GLN A 120 17.52 0.80 29.73
C GLN A 120 16.60 0.54 28.53
N ILE A 121 15.31 0.37 28.77
CA ILE A 121 14.31 0.18 27.69
C ILE A 121 14.30 1.40 26.76
N LYS A 122 14.37 2.61 27.33
CA LYS A 122 14.43 3.87 26.56
C LYS A 122 15.72 3.95 25.74
N GLU A 123 16.88 3.68 26.33
CA GLU A 123 18.15 3.67 25.64
C GLU A 123 18.19 2.66 24.47
N GLU A 124 17.60 1.48 24.67
CA GLU A 124 17.51 0.49 23.61
C GLU A 124 16.51 0.86 22.52
N PHE A 125 15.43 1.56 22.86
CA PHE A 125 14.53 2.13 21.88
C PHE A 125 15.22 3.20 21.02
N ASP A 126 16.00 4.09 21.63
CA ASP A 126 16.76 5.12 20.93
C ASP A 126 17.81 4.50 19.99
N ASN A 127 18.44 3.40 20.41
CA ASN A 127 19.35 2.64 19.57
C ASN A 127 18.64 2.05 18.33
N ILE A 128 17.44 1.49 18.49
CA ILE A 128 16.64 0.96 17.38
C ILE A 128 16.21 2.07 16.44
N TYR A 129 15.75 3.18 16.99
CA TYR A 129 15.36 4.37 16.24
C TYR A 129 16.50 4.87 15.36
N SER A 130 17.73 4.92 15.92
CA SER A 130 18.93 5.28 15.19
C SER A 130 19.35 4.24 14.14
N MET A 131 19.25 2.94 14.46
CA MET A 131 19.56 1.86 13.51
C MET A 131 18.59 1.83 12.31
N LEU A 132 17.34 2.25 12.50
CA LEU A 132 16.36 2.42 11.43
C LEU A 132 16.58 3.70 10.64
N ASN A 133 17.48 4.61 11.09
CA ASN A 133 17.59 5.98 10.58
C ASN A 133 16.24 6.67 10.47
N PHE A 134 15.37 6.45 11.47
CA PHE A 134 13.95 6.81 11.36
C PHE A 134 13.70 8.32 11.28
N SER A 135 14.66 9.14 11.73
CA SER A 135 14.59 10.60 11.59
C SER A 135 14.61 11.06 10.14
N GLU A 136 15.33 10.35 9.26
CA GLU A 136 15.44 10.67 7.83
C GLU A 136 14.54 9.79 6.98
N ASP A 137 14.58 8.48 7.22
CA ASP A 137 13.91 7.47 6.40
C ASP A 137 12.49 7.13 6.89
N GLY A 138 12.05 7.66 8.04
CA GLY A 138 10.79 7.28 8.68
C GLY A 138 9.57 7.50 7.79
N HIS A 139 9.55 8.61 7.05
CA HIS A 139 8.52 8.92 6.07
C HIS A 139 8.45 7.84 4.96
N ASP A 140 9.61 7.48 4.39
CA ASP A 140 9.68 6.49 3.31
C ASP A 140 9.34 5.07 3.81
N ILE A 141 9.81 4.69 5.01
CA ILE A 141 9.47 3.42 5.66
C ILE A 141 7.96 3.29 5.87
N PHE A 142 7.32 4.33 6.39
CA PHE A 142 5.87 4.36 6.60
C PHE A 142 5.11 4.34 5.27
N ARG A 143 5.54 5.12 4.27
CA ARG A 143 4.97 5.16 2.93
C ARG A 143 5.01 3.77 2.27
N ARG A 144 6.14 3.07 2.31
CA ARG A 144 6.27 1.71 1.78
C ARG A 144 5.34 0.73 2.47
N TRP A 145 5.27 0.79 3.80
CA TRP A 145 4.34 -0.04 4.57
C TRP A 145 2.88 0.24 4.19
N TYR A 146 2.49 1.49 4.03
CA TYR A 146 1.14 1.89 3.65
C TYR A 146 0.77 1.37 2.25
N ILE A 147 1.67 1.53 1.28
CA ILE A 147 1.45 1.10 -0.10
C ILE A 147 1.42 -0.43 -0.21
N ASP A 148 2.46 -1.11 0.26
CA ASP A 148 2.62 -2.56 0.11
C ASP A 148 1.69 -3.35 1.05
N GLY A 149 1.17 -2.71 2.11
CA GLY A 149 0.36 -3.33 3.16
C GLY A 149 1.16 -4.24 4.09
N ARG A 150 2.47 -4.30 3.94
CA ARG A 150 3.40 -5.08 4.75
C ARG A 150 4.81 -4.56 4.60
N ILE A 151 5.63 -4.75 5.63
CA ILE A 151 7.05 -4.41 5.58
C ILE A 151 7.86 -5.50 6.29
N TYR A 152 9.06 -5.74 5.81
CA TYR A 152 9.97 -6.72 6.34
C TYR A 152 11.35 -6.10 6.56
N HIS A 153 11.95 -6.39 7.71
CA HIS A 153 13.32 -6.03 8.01
C HIS A 153 14.08 -7.25 8.47
N HIS A 154 15.26 -7.48 7.92
CA HIS A 154 16.19 -8.49 8.37
C HIS A 154 16.98 -7.97 9.56
N ILE A 155 16.95 -8.71 10.65
CA ILE A 155 17.66 -8.40 11.89
C ILE A 155 19.00 -9.09 11.84
N VAL A 156 20.08 -8.32 11.75
CA VAL A 156 21.45 -8.83 11.71
C VAL A 156 22.01 -8.83 13.12
N VAL A 157 22.42 -9.99 13.60
CA VAL A 157 23.02 -10.20 14.93
C VAL A 157 24.36 -10.89 14.80
N ASN A 158 25.28 -10.61 15.74
CA ASN A 158 26.53 -11.33 15.82
C ASN A 158 26.34 -12.65 16.58
N GLU A 159 26.46 -13.76 15.88
CA GLU A 159 26.29 -15.11 16.48
C GLU A 159 27.31 -15.42 17.58
N ALA A 160 28.54 -14.83 17.50
CA ALA A 160 29.56 -15.01 18.50
C ALA A 160 29.33 -14.18 19.78
N ALA A 161 28.52 -13.10 19.69
CA ALA A 161 28.31 -12.16 20.78
C ALA A 161 26.83 -11.71 20.80
N LEU A 162 25.90 -12.63 21.07
CA LEU A 162 24.45 -12.35 21.08
C LEU A 162 24.05 -11.24 22.05
N LYS A 163 24.78 -11.10 23.17
CA LYS A 163 24.55 -10.03 24.16
C LYS A 163 24.89 -8.62 23.64
N ALA A 164 25.55 -8.50 22.50
CA ALA A 164 25.74 -7.20 21.87
C ALA A 164 24.44 -6.62 21.30
N GLY A 165 23.40 -7.48 21.15
CA GLY A 165 22.12 -7.10 20.60
C GLY A 165 22.11 -7.06 19.07
N ILE A 166 21.15 -6.34 18.51
CA ILE A 166 21.01 -6.10 17.07
C ILE A 166 22.15 -5.20 16.62
N GLN A 167 22.81 -5.57 15.53
CA GLN A 167 23.87 -4.78 14.94
C GLN A 167 23.41 -3.91 13.78
N GLU A 168 22.47 -4.43 12.99
CA GLU A 168 21.98 -3.76 11.80
C GLU A 168 20.56 -4.23 11.49
N ILE A 169 19.74 -3.34 10.94
CA ILE A 169 18.39 -3.62 10.49
C ILE A 169 18.34 -3.32 8.99
N ARG A 170 18.14 -4.34 8.17
CA ARG A 170 18.10 -4.20 6.70
C ARG A 170 16.68 -4.32 6.16
N PRO A 171 16.18 -3.35 5.39
CA PRO A 171 14.88 -3.47 4.74
C PRO A 171 14.91 -4.57 3.67
N ILE A 172 13.84 -5.37 3.61
CA ILE A 172 13.64 -6.40 2.58
C ILE A 172 12.45 -5.97 1.72
N ASP A 173 12.59 -6.09 0.39
CA ASP A 173 11.47 -5.84 -0.52
C ASP A 173 10.32 -6.82 -0.27
N SER A 174 9.13 -6.29 0.00
CA SER A 174 7.93 -7.07 0.31
C SER A 174 7.51 -8.01 -0.82
N SER A 175 7.93 -7.75 -2.05
CA SER A 175 7.66 -8.63 -3.21
C SER A 175 8.55 -9.88 -3.24
N LYS A 176 9.69 -9.87 -2.54
CA LYS A 176 10.72 -10.92 -2.58
C LYS A 176 10.67 -11.88 -1.40
N ILE A 177 9.90 -11.57 -0.37
CA ILE A 177 9.82 -12.37 0.85
C ILE A 177 8.37 -12.75 1.16
N ARG A 178 8.20 -13.92 1.76
CA ARG A 178 6.90 -14.40 2.21
C ARG A 178 7.01 -15.26 3.46
N LYS A 179 6.00 -15.19 4.31
CA LYS A 179 5.85 -16.04 5.49
C LYS A 179 5.14 -17.34 5.10
N ILE A 180 5.63 -18.47 5.57
CA ILE A 180 5.04 -19.79 5.34
C ILE A 180 4.81 -20.47 6.67
N LYS A 181 3.63 -21.07 6.83
CA LYS A 181 3.26 -21.92 7.95
C LYS A 181 3.13 -23.35 7.45
N GLN A 182 3.96 -24.24 7.97
CA GLN A 182 3.88 -25.66 7.70
C GLN A 182 3.11 -26.34 8.83
N ILE A 183 1.91 -26.82 8.52
CA ILE A 183 1.04 -27.49 9.50
C ILE A 183 1.27 -29.00 9.41
N LYS A 184 1.75 -29.60 10.50
CA LYS A 184 1.77 -31.07 10.67
C LYS A 184 0.49 -31.49 11.37
N ARG A 185 -0.24 -32.39 10.73
CA ARG A 185 -1.48 -32.97 11.28
C ARG A 185 -1.26 -34.39 11.68
N LYS A 186 -1.77 -34.77 12.85
CA LYS A 186 -1.81 -36.16 13.34
C LYS A 186 -3.26 -36.63 13.42
N LYS A 187 -3.50 -37.81 12.92
CA LYS A 187 -4.82 -38.43 13.01
C LYS A 187 -5.03 -38.97 14.41
N ASP A 188 -6.06 -38.53 15.09
CA ASP A 188 -6.43 -39.07 16.40
C ASP A 188 -6.92 -40.51 16.24
N PRO A 189 -6.32 -41.47 16.97
CA PRO A 189 -6.72 -42.87 16.88
C PRO A 189 -8.15 -43.15 17.38
N GLN A 190 -8.69 -42.29 18.26
CA GLN A 190 -10.01 -42.53 18.88
C GLN A 190 -11.14 -41.88 18.08
N THR A 191 -10.94 -40.68 17.58
CA THR A 191 -11.99 -39.89 16.89
C THR A 191 -11.83 -39.91 15.38
N GLY A 192 -10.69 -40.33 14.84
CA GLY A 192 -10.35 -40.25 13.42
C GLY A 192 -10.14 -38.83 12.90
N ALA A 193 -10.24 -37.82 13.75
CA ALA A 193 -10.07 -36.43 13.41
C ALA A 193 -8.60 -36.04 13.17
N ASN A 194 -8.35 -35.18 12.21
CA ASN A 194 -7.00 -34.65 11.95
C ASN A 194 -6.74 -33.47 12.90
N LEU A 195 -5.99 -33.72 13.97
CA LEU A 195 -5.57 -32.72 14.92
C LEU A 195 -4.29 -31.99 14.45
N VAL A 196 -4.17 -30.72 14.71
CA VAL A 196 -2.95 -29.97 14.46
C VAL A 196 -1.92 -30.33 15.53
N GLU A 197 -0.84 -31.01 15.13
CA GLU A 197 0.23 -31.45 16.03
C GLU A 197 1.27 -30.35 16.23
N LYS A 198 1.73 -29.77 15.11
CA LYS A 198 2.77 -28.74 15.12
C LYS A 198 2.59 -27.77 13.97
N VAL A 199 2.88 -26.52 14.23
CA VAL A 199 2.95 -25.45 13.22
C VAL A 199 4.38 -24.92 13.20
N ASP A 200 5.11 -25.20 12.11
CA ASP A 200 6.45 -24.64 11.89
C ASP A 200 6.32 -23.39 11.01
N GLU A 201 6.78 -22.24 11.51
CA GLU A 201 6.75 -20.98 10.78
C GLU A 201 8.15 -20.60 10.31
N PHE A 202 8.25 -20.07 9.09
CA PHE A 202 9.50 -19.58 8.53
C PHE A 202 9.25 -18.59 7.39
N TYR A 203 10.26 -17.80 7.04
CA TYR A 203 10.22 -16.96 5.87
C TYR A 203 11.02 -17.57 4.72
N ILE A 204 10.59 -17.31 3.49
CA ILE A 204 11.34 -17.66 2.28
C ILE A 204 11.63 -16.37 1.54
N TYR A 205 12.91 -16.12 1.31
CA TYR A 205 13.40 -15.02 0.50
C TYR A 205 13.79 -15.52 -0.89
N GLN A 206 13.30 -14.85 -1.94
CA GLN A 206 13.62 -15.12 -3.34
C GLN A 206 14.04 -13.82 -4.02
N GLU A 207 15.23 -13.78 -4.56
CA GLU A 207 15.74 -12.59 -5.23
C GLU A 207 14.92 -12.20 -6.48
N LYS A 208 14.47 -13.21 -7.22
CA LYS A 208 13.60 -13.03 -8.40
C LYS A 208 12.30 -13.81 -8.20
N PRO A 209 11.17 -13.13 -7.93
CA PRO A 209 9.89 -13.78 -7.78
C PRO A 209 9.49 -14.50 -9.09
N GLY A 210 9.09 -15.76 -9.00
CA GLY A 210 8.61 -16.55 -10.14
C GLY A 210 9.67 -17.35 -10.92
N GLN A 211 10.92 -17.34 -10.51
CA GLN A 211 11.92 -18.32 -10.99
C GLN A 211 11.97 -19.52 -10.04
N GLN A 212 12.17 -20.71 -10.60
CA GLN A 212 12.32 -21.99 -9.86
C GLN A 212 13.62 -22.06 -9.04
N THR A 213 14.15 -20.94 -8.59
CA THR A 213 15.35 -20.89 -7.77
C THR A 213 14.95 -21.22 -6.32
N SER A 214 15.68 -22.12 -5.69
CA SER A 214 15.50 -22.45 -4.28
C SER A 214 15.67 -21.17 -3.44
N GLY A 215 14.57 -20.70 -2.83
CA GLY A 215 14.62 -19.52 -1.95
C GLY A 215 15.39 -19.81 -0.68
N VAL A 216 15.97 -18.79 -0.10
CA VAL A 216 16.66 -18.89 1.20
C VAL A 216 15.61 -18.93 2.31
N LYS A 217 15.68 -19.96 3.14
CA LYS A 217 14.84 -20.09 4.33
C LYS A 217 15.41 -19.26 5.47
N LEU A 218 14.60 -18.34 6.02
CA LEU A 218 14.93 -17.50 7.15
C LEU A 218 14.10 -17.90 8.37
N SER A 219 14.70 -17.81 9.55
CA SER A 219 14.00 -18.04 10.83
C SER A 219 13.00 -16.89 11.10
N VAL A 220 11.94 -17.17 11.84
CA VAL A 220 10.96 -16.14 12.25
C VAL A 220 11.63 -15.04 13.05
N ASP A 221 12.59 -15.38 13.93
CA ASP A 221 13.25 -14.43 14.80
C ASP A 221 14.25 -13.53 14.08
N SER A 222 14.66 -13.89 12.85
CA SER A 222 15.60 -13.10 12.05
C SER A 222 14.93 -12.02 11.20
N VAL A 223 13.60 -11.95 11.21
CA VAL A 223 12.84 -11.01 10.37
C VAL A 223 11.79 -10.31 11.21
N SER A 224 11.85 -8.98 11.26
CA SER A 224 10.74 -8.15 11.76
C SER A 224 9.71 -8.00 10.66
N TYR A 225 8.45 -8.30 10.97
CA TYR A 225 7.34 -8.34 10.03
C TYR A 225 6.14 -7.59 10.55
N VAL A 226 5.69 -6.59 9.81
CA VAL A 226 4.52 -5.78 10.16
C VAL A 226 3.54 -5.73 9.01
N THR A 227 2.27 -6.01 9.31
CA THR A 227 1.17 -6.03 8.34
C THR A 227 0.22 -4.86 8.53
N SER A 228 -0.52 -4.52 7.47
CA SER A 228 -1.63 -3.56 7.52
C SER A 228 -2.79 -4.01 8.43
N GLY A 229 -2.90 -5.33 8.66
CA GLY A 229 -4.04 -5.94 9.34
C GLY A 229 -5.31 -6.00 8.49
N LEU A 230 -5.25 -5.59 7.22
CA LEU A 230 -6.35 -5.76 6.27
C LEU A 230 -6.21 -7.11 5.58
N LEU A 231 -7.27 -7.89 5.62
CA LEU A 231 -7.32 -9.23 5.03
C LEU A 231 -8.38 -9.27 3.93
N ASP A 232 -8.13 -10.15 2.97
CA ASP A 232 -9.09 -10.52 1.94
C ASP A 232 -10.30 -11.27 2.55
N GLU A 233 -11.38 -11.44 1.79
CA GLU A 233 -12.59 -12.19 2.20
C GLU A 233 -12.24 -13.60 2.70
N SER A 234 -11.29 -14.26 2.08
CA SER A 234 -10.77 -15.57 2.49
C SER A 234 -9.89 -15.55 3.74
N ARG A 235 -9.52 -14.36 4.25
CA ARG A 235 -8.56 -14.11 5.32
C ARG A 235 -7.16 -14.69 5.11
N LYS A 236 -6.81 -15.02 3.87
CA LYS A 236 -5.51 -15.62 3.53
C LYS A 236 -4.50 -14.62 3.00
N LYS A 237 -4.96 -13.53 2.38
CA LYS A 237 -4.08 -12.54 1.74
C LYS A 237 -4.16 -11.22 2.48
N ILE A 238 -2.99 -10.63 2.76
CA ILE A 238 -2.91 -9.27 3.30
C ILE A 238 -3.11 -8.28 2.17
N LEU A 239 -3.96 -7.31 2.42
CA LEU A 239 -4.27 -6.22 1.50
C LEU A 239 -3.54 -4.94 1.91
N GLY A 240 -3.05 -4.17 0.93
CA GLY A 240 -2.57 -2.81 1.14
C GLY A 240 -3.72 -1.83 1.32
N TYR A 241 -3.45 -0.68 1.91
CA TYR A 241 -4.49 0.36 2.09
C TYR A 241 -4.99 0.91 0.76
N LEU A 242 -4.17 0.86 -0.30
CA LEU A 242 -4.56 1.25 -1.66
C LEU A 242 -5.49 0.27 -2.37
N HIS A 243 -5.77 -0.91 -1.78
CA HIS A 243 -6.61 -1.92 -2.45
C HIS A 243 -7.98 -1.38 -2.84
N LYS A 244 -8.61 -0.61 -1.95
CA LYS A 244 -9.93 -0.02 -2.20
C LYS A 244 -9.91 1.09 -3.26
N ALA A 245 -8.75 1.68 -3.52
CA ALA A 245 -8.56 2.74 -4.50
C ALA A 245 -8.34 2.23 -5.93
N LEU A 246 -7.96 0.96 -6.11
CA LEU A 246 -7.67 0.37 -7.43
C LEU A 246 -8.82 0.56 -8.43
N LYS A 247 -10.04 0.20 -8.03
CA LYS A 247 -11.21 0.29 -8.92
C LYS A 247 -11.63 1.73 -9.20
N PRO A 248 -11.78 2.62 -8.19
CA PRO A 248 -12.08 4.02 -8.42
C PRO A 248 -11.04 4.73 -9.31
N LEU A 249 -9.75 4.47 -9.10
CA LEU A 249 -8.70 5.06 -9.91
C LEU A 249 -8.77 4.63 -11.37
N ASN A 250 -8.94 3.33 -11.63
CA ASN A 250 -9.07 2.84 -13.01
C ASN A 250 -10.30 3.45 -13.71
N GLN A 251 -11.40 3.64 -12.97
CA GLN A 251 -12.60 4.29 -13.49
C GLN A 251 -12.34 5.77 -13.79
N LEU A 252 -11.67 6.51 -12.89
CA LEU A 252 -11.31 7.91 -13.08
C LEU A 252 -10.45 8.09 -14.34
N ARG A 253 -9.36 7.34 -14.46
CA ARG A 253 -8.48 7.36 -15.64
C ARG A 253 -9.22 7.11 -16.94
N MET A 254 -10.10 6.10 -16.94
CA MET A 254 -10.89 5.79 -18.14
C MET A 254 -11.81 6.97 -18.52
N MET A 255 -12.37 7.66 -17.53
CA MET A 255 -13.24 8.83 -17.77
C MET A 255 -12.42 10.03 -18.27
N GLU A 256 -11.24 10.27 -17.69
CA GLU A 256 -10.32 11.34 -18.11
C GLU A 256 -9.83 11.12 -19.55
N ASP A 257 -9.36 9.92 -19.87
CA ASP A 257 -8.94 9.56 -21.22
C ASP A 257 -10.11 9.70 -22.22
N SER A 258 -11.30 9.25 -21.83
CA SER A 258 -12.51 9.35 -22.67
C SER A 258 -12.91 10.81 -22.89
N LEU A 259 -12.77 11.67 -21.87
CA LEU A 259 -13.05 13.10 -22.00
C LEU A 259 -12.08 13.77 -22.98
N VAL A 260 -10.78 13.47 -22.85
CA VAL A 260 -9.75 13.99 -23.78
C VAL A 260 -10.06 13.56 -25.20
N ILE A 261 -10.32 12.26 -25.42
CA ILE A 261 -10.67 11.73 -26.75
C ILE A 261 -11.93 12.40 -27.29
N TYR A 262 -12.97 12.55 -26.44
CA TYR A 262 -14.22 13.19 -26.83
C TYR A 262 -14.00 14.64 -27.24
N ARG A 263 -13.27 15.43 -26.42
CA ARG A 263 -12.97 16.82 -26.72
C ARG A 263 -12.14 16.98 -27.99
N LEU A 264 -11.11 16.14 -28.17
CA LEU A 264 -10.29 16.16 -29.39
C LEU A 264 -11.08 15.79 -30.63
N SER A 265 -12.00 14.82 -30.54
CA SER A 265 -12.76 14.34 -31.67
C SER A 265 -14.01 15.15 -31.99
N ARG A 266 -14.62 15.77 -30.97
CA ARG A 266 -15.94 16.43 -31.09
C ARG A 266 -15.92 17.93 -30.91
N ALA A 267 -14.94 18.50 -30.23
CA ALA A 267 -14.86 19.95 -30.03
C ALA A 267 -14.67 20.73 -31.35
N PRO A 268 -13.79 20.28 -32.27
CA PRO A 268 -13.69 20.94 -33.55
C PRO A 268 -14.95 20.78 -34.39
N GLU A 269 -15.37 21.86 -35.03
CA GLU A 269 -16.40 21.78 -36.07
C GLU A 269 -15.91 20.86 -37.17
N ARG A 270 -16.76 19.93 -37.60
CA ARG A 270 -16.46 19.02 -38.72
C ARG A 270 -16.95 19.62 -39.98
N ARG A 271 -16.16 19.55 -41.04
CA ARG A 271 -16.55 19.99 -42.37
C ARG A 271 -17.02 18.80 -43.19
N MET A 272 -18.16 18.99 -43.85
CA MET A 272 -18.62 18.08 -44.87
C MET A 272 -18.38 18.74 -46.25
N PHE A 273 -17.52 18.10 -47.05
CA PHE A 273 -17.24 18.52 -48.40
C PHE A 273 -18.12 17.71 -49.34
N TYR A 274 -19.11 18.36 -49.93
CA TYR A 274 -19.86 17.78 -51.04
C TYR A 274 -19.13 18.11 -52.31
N ILE A 275 -18.49 17.13 -52.94
CA ILE A 275 -17.72 17.30 -54.14
C ILE A 275 -18.56 16.90 -55.34
N ASP A 276 -18.77 17.83 -56.25
CA ASP A 276 -19.43 17.54 -57.49
C ASP A 276 -18.49 16.71 -58.38
N VAL A 277 -18.89 15.48 -58.65
CA VAL A 277 -18.18 14.56 -59.53
C VAL A 277 -18.78 14.53 -60.95
N GLY A 278 -19.82 15.36 -61.16
CA GLY A 278 -20.50 15.47 -62.45
C GLY A 278 -20.87 14.10 -63.08
N ASN A 279 -20.69 13.99 -64.35
CA ASN A 279 -20.99 12.76 -65.13
C ASN A 279 -19.81 11.79 -65.22
N LEU A 280 -18.81 11.87 -64.32
CA LEU A 280 -17.70 10.94 -64.34
C LEU A 280 -18.15 9.49 -64.13
N PRO A 281 -17.62 8.52 -64.91
CA PRO A 281 -17.82 7.11 -64.61
C PRO A 281 -17.42 6.77 -63.18
N ARG A 282 -18.16 5.85 -62.54
CA ARG A 282 -18.04 5.52 -61.12
C ARG A 282 -16.61 5.31 -60.66
N GLY A 283 -15.80 4.55 -61.43
CA GLY A 283 -14.39 4.28 -61.09
C GLY A 283 -13.50 5.52 -61.13
N LYS A 284 -13.74 6.45 -62.09
CA LYS A 284 -13.00 7.73 -62.15
C LYS A 284 -13.43 8.71 -61.06
N ALA A 285 -14.71 8.72 -60.71
CA ALA A 285 -15.23 9.51 -59.57
C ALA A 285 -14.62 9.07 -58.23
N GLU A 286 -14.53 7.75 -57.99
CA GLU A 286 -13.90 7.20 -56.78
C GLU A 286 -12.40 7.51 -56.73
N GLN A 287 -11.70 7.46 -57.88
CA GLN A 287 -10.29 7.80 -57.94
C GLN A 287 -10.05 9.29 -57.68
N TYR A 288 -10.87 10.15 -58.27
CA TYR A 288 -10.82 11.60 -58.05
C TYR A 288 -11.08 11.93 -56.57
N MET A 289 -12.04 11.28 -55.94
CA MET A 289 -12.32 11.41 -54.50
C MET A 289 -11.12 10.99 -53.65
N LYS A 290 -10.50 9.85 -53.95
CA LYS A 290 -9.28 9.38 -53.26
C LYS A 290 -8.13 10.35 -53.40
N ASP A 291 -7.92 10.91 -54.56
CA ASP A 291 -6.84 11.89 -54.81
C ASP A 291 -7.06 13.18 -54.00
N ILE A 292 -8.28 13.65 -53.91
CA ILE A 292 -8.65 14.84 -53.08
C ILE A 292 -8.46 14.48 -51.60
N MET A 293 -9.00 13.37 -51.15
CA MET A 293 -8.85 12.92 -49.77
C MET A 293 -7.40 12.78 -49.35
N SER A 294 -6.52 12.22 -50.20
CA SER A 294 -5.11 12.02 -49.90
C SER A 294 -4.33 13.34 -49.80
N ARG A 295 -4.74 14.37 -50.53
CA ARG A 295 -4.12 15.72 -50.49
C ARG A 295 -4.49 16.51 -49.25
N TYR A 296 -5.70 16.32 -48.72
CA TYR A 296 -6.25 17.17 -47.63
C TYR A 296 -6.55 16.40 -46.35
N ARG A 297 -6.27 15.11 -46.28
CA ARG A 297 -6.48 14.31 -45.07
C ARG A 297 -5.41 14.58 -44.03
N ASN A 298 -5.86 14.94 -42.85
CA ASN A 298 -5.00 15.13 -41.67
C ASN A 298 -5.33 14.10 -40.61
N LYS A 299 -4.33 13.66 -39.87
CA LYS A 299 -4.49 12.67 -38.81
C LYS A 299 -3.83 13.18 -37.54
N ILE A 300 -4.61 13.29 -36.45
CA ILE A 300 -4.12 13.49 -35.11
C ILE A 300 -4.09 12.13 -34.42
N VAL A 301 -2.98 11.82 -33.76
CA VAL A 301 -2.83 10.62 -32.96
C VAL A 301 -2.61 11.06 -31.52
N TYR A 302 -3.49 10.61 -30.62
CA TYR A 302 -3.37 10.77 -29.17
C TYR A 302 -2.74 9.51 -28.58
N ASP A 303 -1.65 9.66 -27.84
CA ASP A 303 -1.01 8.59 -27.11
C ASP A 303 -1.52 8.61 -25.65
N ALA A 304 -2.38 7.64 -25.30
CA ALA A 304 -2.97 7.54 -23.97
C ALA A 304 -1.95 7.20 -22.86
N LYS A 305 -0.71 6.78 -23.19
CA LYS A 305 0.32 6.47 -22.20
C LYS A 305 1.12 7.70 -21.79
N THR A 306 1.41 8.59 -22.75
CA THR A 306 2.23 9.78 -22.53
C THR A 306 1.40 11.05 -22.42
N GLY A 307 0.12 11.01 -22.83
CA GLY A 307 -0.73 12.20 -22.94
C GLY A 307 -0.33 13.13 -24.09
N GLU A 308 0.64 12.73 -24.93
CA GLU A 308 1.11 13.55 -26.03
C GLU A 308 0.16 13.47 -27.22
N ILE A 309 -0.05 14.63 -27.85
CA ILE A 309 -0.76 14.74 -29.12
C ILE A 309 0.30 14.85 -30.20
N ARG A 310 0.42 13.83 -31.04
CA ARG A 310 1.28 13.86 -32.23
C ARG A 310 0.46 14.32 -33.41
N ASP A 311 0.92 15.41 -34.00
CA ASP A 311 0.32 16.01 -35.16
C ASP A 311 1.19 15.74 -36.40
N ASP A 312 0.78 14.77 -37.20
CA ASP A 312 1.47 14.42 -38.46
C ASP A 312 1.04 15.32 -39.62
N ARG A 313 0.51 16.51 -39.34
CA ARG A 313 -0.07 17.39 -40.37
C ARG A 313 0.95 18.29 -41.00
N LYS A 314 0.88 18.36 -42.33
CA LYS A 314 1.53 19.43 -43.11
C LYS A 314 0.76 20.76 -43.09
N HIS A 315 -0.53 20.73 -42.74
CA HIS A 315 -1.41 21.89 -42.71
C HIS A 315 -2.33 21.84 -41.47
N MET A 316 -2.56 22.97 -40.82
CA MET A 316 -3.52 23.09 -39.74
C MET A 316 -4.96 23.02 -40.29
N SER A 317 -5.58 21.87 -40.23
CA SER A 317 -7.00 21.69 -40.53
C SER A 317 -7.68 20.77 -39.52
N MET A 318 -9.01 20.78 -39.50
CA MET A 318 -9.85 20.07 -38.54
C MET A 318 -9.65 18.55 -38.53
N ILE A 319 -9.96 17.89 -37.44
CA ILE A 319 -9.58 16.51 -37.12
C ILE A 319 -10.24 15.49 -38.02
N GLU A 320 -11.45 15.72 -38.48
CA GLU A 320 -12.19 14.84 -39.37
C GLU A 320 -13.00 15.66 -40.38
N ASP A 321 -12.68 15.50 -41.64
CA ASP A 321 -13.46 16.05 -42.75
C ASP A 321 -14.20 14.91 -43.43
N PHE A 322 -15.48 15.12 -43.77
CA PHE A 322 -16.29 14.17 -44.51
C PHE A 322 -16.37 14.57 -45.96
N TRP A 323 -15.98 13.66 -46.85
CA TRP A 323 -15.94 13.85 -48.30
C TRP A 323 -17.03 13.03 -48.95
N ILE A 324 -18.07 13.68 -49.45
CA ILE A 324 -19.25 13.05 -50.00
C ILE A 324 -19.36 13.37 -51.48
N PRO A 325 -19.33 12.36 -52.38
CA PRO A 325 -19.52 12.60 -53.80
C PRO A 325 -20.98 12.94 -54.07
N ARG A 326 -21.23 14.00 -54.83
CA ARG A 326 -22.56 14.43 -55.25
C ARG A 326 -22.69 14.20 -56.73
N ARG A 327 -23.76 13.59 -57.16
CA ARG A 327 -24.13 13.42 -58.57
C ARG A 327 -25.46 14.14 -58.78
N GLU A 328 -25.55 14.85 -59.87
CA GLU A 328 -26.75 15.55 -60.38
C GLU A 328 -27.43 16.57 -59.45
N GLY A 329 -27.67 17.75 -60.04
CA GLY A 329 -28.57 18.74 -59.48
C GLY A 329 -28.07 20.15 -59.27
N GLY A 330 -26.99 20.58 -59.95
CA GLY A 330 -26.81 22.01 -60.21
C GLY A 330 -26.34 22.90 -59.07
N ARG A 331 -25.85 22.35 -57.97
CA ARG A 331 -25.20 23.13 -56.90
C ARG A 331 -23.76 22.68 -56.72
N GLY A 332 -22.84 23.02 -57.47
CA GLY A 332 -21.42 22.77 -57.38
C GLY A 332 -20.86 22.15 -56.05
N THR A 333 -19.58 22.24 -55.83
CA THR A 333 -18.97 21.80 -54.56
C THR A 333 -19.44 22.69 -53.43
N GLU A 334 -20.02 22.10 -52.40
CA GLU A 334 -20.55 22.80 -51.21
C GLU A 334 -19.80 22.33 -49.97
N ILE A 335 -19.49 23.25 -49.07
CA ILE A 335 -18.88 22.96 -47.78
C ILE A 335 -19.91 23.29 -46.69
N THR A 336 -20.30 22.29 -45.94
CA THR A 336 -21.22 22.46 -44.80
C THR A 336 -20.47 22.12 -43.51
N THR A 337 -20.61 22.92 -42.49
CA THR A 337 -20.05 22.63 -41.15
C THR A 337 -21.10 21.89 -40.30
N LEU A 338 -20.68 20.79 -39.72
CA LEU A 338 -21.42 20.16 -38.63
C LEU A 338 -21.05 20.87 -37.33
N PRO A 339 -22.02 21.33 -36.55
CA PRO A 339 -21.73 21.99 -35.30
C PRO A 339 -20.93 21.07 -34.40
N GLY A 340 -20.00 21.67 -33.64
CA GLY A 340 -19.22 20.96 -32.61
C GLY A 340 -20.12 20.37 -31.54
N GLY A 341 -19.57 19.48 -30.71
CA GLY A 341 -20.30 18.89 -29.60
C GLY A 341 -20.79 19.96 -28.61
N GLN A 342 -22.05 19.89 -28.21
CA GLN A 342 -22.58 20.69 -27.10
C GLN A 342 -22.12 20.01 -25.80
N ASN A 343 -22.06 20.78 -24.67
CA ASN A 343 -21.69 20.30 -23.34
C ASN A 343 -20.22 19.86 -23.15
N LEU A 344 -19.31 20.51 -23.87
CA LEU A 344 -17.86 20.27 -23.71
C LEU A 344 -17.30 20.72 -22.34
N GLY A 345 -18.06 21.52 -21.59
CA GLY A 345 -17.67 22.02 -20.26
C GLY A 345 -18.08 21.13 -19.10
N GLU A 346 -18.90 20.11 -19.33
CA GLU A 346 -19.36 19.24 -18.26
C GLU A 346 -18.25 18.27 -17.81
N ILE A 347 -17.87 18.36 -16.52
CA ILE A 347 -16.85 17.54 -15.87
C ILE A 347 -17.36 16.87 -14.58
N GLU A 348 -18.68 16.96 -14.34
CA GLU A 348 -19.29 16.47 -13.09
C GLU A 348 -19.05 14.98 -12.86
N ASP A 349 -19.03 14.18 -13.91
CA ASP A 349 -18.74 12.74 -13.84
C ASP A 349 -17.30 12.49 -13.36
N ILE A 350 -16.33 13.24 -13.85
CA ILE A 350 -14.92 13.13 -13.43
C ILE A 350 -14.78 13.53 -11.97
N ILE A 351 -15.39 14.65 -11.57
CA ILE A 351 -15.40 15.12 -10.17
C ILE A 351 -16.06 14.06 -9.27
N TYR A 352 -17.13 13.41 -9.71
CA TYR A 352 -17.74 12.32 -8.97
C TYR A 352 -16.78 11.16 -8.71
N PHE A 353 -16.06 10.69 -9.74
CA PHE A 353 -15.10 9.59 -9.60
C PHE A 353 -13.87 9.99 -8.79
N GLN A 354 -13.40 11.24 -8.91
CA GLN A 354 -12.32 11.78 -8.09
C GLN A 354 -12.72 11.80 -6.60
N LYS A 355 -13.91 12.33 -6.27
CA LYS A 355 -14.44 12.30 -4.90
C LYS A 355 -14.62 10.88 -4.36
N LYS A 356 -15.01 9.94 -5.22
CA LYS A 356 -15.11 8.52 -4.86
C LYS A 356 -13.75 7.91 -4.56
N LEU A 357 -12.71 8.28 -5.31
CA LEU A 357 -11.34 7.87 -5.07
C LEU A 357 -10.83 8.37 -3.71
N TYR A 358 -11.01 9.66 -3.41
CA TYR A 358 -10.59 10.25 -2.12
C TYR A 358 -11.30 9.61 -0.93
N LYS A 359 -12.59 9.34 -1.05
CA LYS A 359 -13.34 8.58 -0.04
C LYS A 359 -12.82 7.15 0.14
N ALA A 360 -12.38 6.49 -0.94
CA ALA A 360 -11.78 5.16 -0.86
C ALA A 360 -10.42 5.17 -0.16
N LEU A 361 -9.67 6.27 -0.26
CA LEU A 361 -8.40 6.51 0.43
C LEU A 361 -8.57 7.00 1.87
N ASN A 362 -9.80 7.29 2.32
CA ASN A 362 -10.14 7.88 3.61
C ASN A 362 -9.57 9.29 3.83
N VAL A 363 -9.26 10.03 2.77
CA VAL A 363 -8.81 11.41 2.85
C VAL A 363 -10.01 12.34 2.70
N PRO A 364 -10.13 13.39 3.54
CA PRO A 364 -11.16 14.41 3.38
C PRO A 364 -11.02 15.12 2.04
N VAL A 365 -12.10 15.18 1.28
CA VAL A 365 -12.12 15.82 -0.05
C VAL A 365 -11.66 17.28 0.02
N ASN A 366 -12.01 17.95 1.11
CA ASN A 366 -11.68 19.36 1.33
C ASN A 366 -10.17 19.64 1.45
N ARG A 367 -9.33 18.66 1.77
CA ARG A 367 -7.87 18.79 1.81
C ARG A 367 -7.25 18.84 0.42
N LEU A 368 -7.89 18.19 -0.55
CA LEU A 368 -7.38 18.03 -1.91
C LEU A 368 -8.05 18.97 -2.93
N GLU A 369 -9.18 19.58 -2.57
CA GLU A 369 -9.85 20.61 -3.37
C GLU A 369 -9.54 22.00 -2.78
N GLN A 370 -8.81 22.83 -3.54
CA GLN A 370 -8.46 24.20 -3.12
C GLN A 370 -9.64 25.20 -3.20
N GLU A 371 -10.76 24.80 -3.78
CA GLU A 371 -11.94 25.66 -3.94
C GLU A 371 -12.92 25.52 -2.78
N SER A 372 -12.57 25.95 -1.59
CA SER A 372 -13.55 26.15 -0.53
C SER A 372 -13.82 27.61 -0.29
N GLN A 373 -14.89 28.13 -0.90
CA GLN A 373 -15.49 29.37 -0.41
C GLN A 373 -15.86 29.17 1.06
N PHE A 374 -15.27 29.99 1.91
CA PHE A 374 -15.58 30.03 3.34
C PHE A 374 -17.06 30.32 3.56
N SER A 375 -17.85 29.32 3.90
CA SER A 375 -19.20 29.49 4.41
C SER A 375 -19.30 28.95 5.84
N LEU A 376 -19.85 29.75 6.73
CA LEU A 376 -20.00 29.48 8.16
C LEU A 376 -20.69 28.14 8.50
N GLY A 377 -21.52 27.59 7.60
CA GLY A 377 -22.15 26.30 7.78
C GLY A 377 -21.28 25.07 7.50
N ARG A 378 -20.16 25.23 6.77
CA ARG A 378 -19.22 24.14 6.42
C ARG A 378 -18.22 23.82 7.51
N THR A 379 -17.98 24.72 8.46
CA THR A 379 -16.96 24.54 9.50
C THR A 379 -17.21 23.29 10.37
N SER A 380 -18.46 22.98 10.66
CA SER A 380 -18.82 21.77 11.43
C SER A 380 -18.62 20.46 10.67
N GLU A 381 -18.87 20.46 9.35
CA GLU A 381 -18.64 19.29 8.50
C GLU A 381 -17.15 19.03 8.26
N ILE A 382 -16.38 20.08 8.00
CA ILE A 382 -14.92 20.01 7.87
C ILE A 382 -14.33 19.44 9.16
N THR A 383 -14.76 19.93 10.32
CA THR A 383 -14.32 19.43 11.63
C THR A 383 -14.64 17.95 11.83
N ARG A 384 -15.81 17.49 11.40
CA ARG A 384 -16.22 16.09 11.54
C ARG A 384 -15.40 15.16 10.66
N ASP A 385 -15.08 15.57 9.44
CA ASP A 385 -14.29 14.75 8.51
C ASP A 385 -12.81 14.71 8.92
N GLU A 386 -12.28 15.82 9.44
CA GLU A 386 -10.96 15.86 10.05
C GLU A 386 -10.85 14.93 11.27
N LEU A 387 -11.84 14.89 12.13
CA LEU A 387 -11.87 13.95 13.26
C LEU A 387 -11.88 12.48 12.83
N LYS A 388 -12.56 12.15 11.73
CA LYS A 388 -12.54 10.79 11.16
C LYS A 388 -11.18 10.46 10.60
N PHE A 389 -10.54 11.43 9.93
CA PHE A 389 -9.21 11.28 9.37
C PHE A 389 -8.17 11.09 10.48
N GLN A 390 -8.18 11.90 11.53
CA GLN A 390 -7.31 11.71 12.69
C GLN A 390 -7.45 10.33 13.32
N LYS A 391 -8.69 9.83 13.53
CA LYS A 391 -8.92 8.47 14.02
C LYS A 391 -8.40 7.39 13.07
N PHE A 392 -8.41 7.65 11.77
CA PHE A 392 -7.83 6.74 10.79
C PHE A 392 -6.30 6.73 10.91
N VAL A 393 -5.66 7.90 10.99
CA VAL A 393 -4.22 8.05 11.18
C VAL A 393 -3.76 7.38 12.49
N GLU A 394 -4.48 7.58 13.60
CA GLU A 394 -4.15 6.92 14.87
C GLU A 394 -4.20 5.38 14.78
N ARG A 395 -5.15 4.83 14.04
CA ARG A 395 -5.16 3.38 13.77
C ARG A 395 -3.97 2.92 12.94
N LEU A 396 -3.53 3.73 11.98
CA LEU A 396 -2.32 3.45 11.20
C LEU A 396 -1.09 3.47 12.09
N ARG A 397 -0.93 4.51 12.92
CA ARG A 397 0.17 4.64 13.90
C ARG A 397 0.22 3.43 14.82
N THR A 398 -0.92 3.03 15.41
CA THR A 398 -1.01 1.85 16.28
C THR A 398 -0.56 0.57 15.58
N ARG A 399 -0.92 0.37 14.31
CA ARG A 399 -0.49 -0.80 13.54
C ARG A 399 0.99 -0.74 13.18
N PHE A 400 1.46 0.42 12.78
CA PHE A 400 2.86 0.62 12.42
C PHE A 400 3.80 0.49 13.64
N SER A 401 3.35 0.87 14.83
CA SER A 401 4.09 0.73 16.10
C SER A 401 4.54 -0.70 16.39
N HIS A 402 3.89 -1.71 15.80
CA HIS A 402 4.36 -3.09 15.89
C HIS A 402 5.77 -3.29 15.33
N LEU A 403 6.26 -2.40 14.45
CA LEU A 403 7.64 -2.40 13.98
C LEU A 403 8.60 -2.18 15.15
N PHE A 404 8.40 -1.11 15.88
CA PHE A 404 9.22 -0.76 17.03
C PHE A 404 9.10 -1.79 18.14
N MET A 405 7.89 -2.22 18.45
CA MET A 405 7.63 -3.22 19.52
C MET A 405 8.29 -4.57 19.20
N GLY A 406 8.26 -5.01 17.94
CA GLY A 406 8.90 -6.26 17.53
C GLY A 406 10.42 -6.20 17.63
N LEU A 407 11.02 -5.12 17.16
CA LEU A 407 12.45 -4.89 17.24
C LEU A 407 12.92 -4.72 18.69
N LEU A 408 12.18 -3.96 19.51
CA LEU A 408 12.44 -3.74 20.91
C LEU A 408 12.41 -5.05 21.70
N LYS A 409 11.38 -5.89 21.49
CA LYS A 409 11.33 -7.24 22.07
C LYS A 409 12.60 -8.01 21.79
N THR A 410 13.01 -8.08 20.53
CA THR A 410 14.19 -8.84 20.11
C THR A 410 15.46 -8.28 20.74
N GLN A 411 15.62 -6.96 20.77
CA GLN A 411 16.77 -6.29 21.34
C GLN A 411 16.93 -6.54 22.85
N LEU A 412 15.84 -6.36 23.60
CA LEU A 412 15.83 -6.54 25.05
C LEU A 412 16.08 -8.00 25.45
N MET A 413 15.53 -8.96 24.68
CA MET A 413 15.76 -10.38 24.90
C MET A 413 17.20 -10.80 24.57
N LEU A 414 17.79 -10.29 23.49
CA LEU A 414 19.18 -10.58 23.12
C LEU A 414 20.17 -10.08 24.18
N LYS A 415 19.94 -8.88 24.69
CA LYS A 415 20.77 -8.28 25.77
C LYS A 415 20.51 -8.92 27.14
N GLY A 416 19.44 -9.69 27.28
CA GLY A 416 19.07 -10.34 28.55
C GLY A 416 18.53 -9.37 29.59
N ILE A 417 17.96 -8.24 29.15
CA ILE A 417 17.34 -7.24 30.04
C ILE A 417 16.01 -7.76 30.56
N ILE A 418 15.24 -8.45 29.69
CA ILE A 418 13.96 -9.06 30.02
C ILE A 418 13.84 -10.46 29.43
N THR A 419 12.98 -11.29 30.04
CA THR A 419 12.60 -12.61 29.55
C THR A 419 11.38 -12.51 28.63
N GLU A 420 11.01 -13.60 27.96
CA GLU A 420 9.81 -13.65 27.14
C GLU A 420 8.53 -13.54 27.99
N GLU A 421 8.53 -14.11 29.19
CA GLU A 421 7.43 -14.01 30.15
C GLU A 421 7.25 -12.56 30.63
N ASP A 422 8.34 -11.91 31.04
CA ASP A 422 8.32 -10.49 31.43
C ASP A 422 7.81 -9.58 30.30
N TRP A 423 8.20 -9.89 29.02
CA TRP A 423 7.71 -9.12 27.88
C TRP A 423 6.20 -9.20 27.71
N ASP A 424 5.62 -10.37 27.89
CA ASP A 424 4.17 -10.56 27.76
C ASP A 424 3.40 -9.76 28.82
N ASP A 425 3.98 -9.56 30.00
CA ASP A 425 3.39 -8.76 31.08
C ASP A 425 3.50 -7.26 30.80
N ILE A 426 4.63 -6.78 30.27
CA ILE A 426 4.92 -5.35 30.14
C ILE A 426 4.53 -4.74 28.80
N LYS A 427 4.39 -5.54 27.73
CA LYS A 427 4.14 -5.04 26.36
C LYS A 427 2.92 -4.14 26.21
N ASN A 428 1.90 -4.31 27.07
CA ASN A 428 0.67 -3.52 27.04
C ASN A 428 0.81 -2.17 27.73
N ASP A 429 1.82 -2.02 28.60
CA ASP A 429 2.09 -0.80 29.35
C ASP A 429 3.11 0.10 28.67
N ILE A 430 3.68 -0.39 27.56
CA ILE A 430 4.57 0.37 26.68
C ILE A 430 3.75 1.00 25.57
N VAL A 431 3.77 2.31 25.49
CA VAL A 431 3.05 3.06 24.45
C VAL A 431 4.08 3.77 23.57
N ILE A 432 3.89 3.64 22.26
CA ILE A 432 4.68 4.37 21.27
C ILE A 432 3.92 5.65 20.92
N ASP A 433 4.52 6.79 21.26
CA ASP A 433 3.97 8.11 21.02
C ASP A 433 4.54 8.74 19.78
N TYR A 434 3.68 9.23 18.90
CA TYR A 434 4.05 10.00 17.73
C TYR A 434 3.85 11.48 17.99
N ILE A 435 4.79 12.29 17.52
CA ILE A 435 4.58 13.73 17.54
C ILE A 435 3.32 14.05 16.75
N LYS A 436 2.47 14.88 17.34
CA LYS A 436 1.29 15.43 16.67
C LYS A 436 1.64 16.83 16.19
N ASP A 437 1.25 17.18 14.98
CA ASP A 437 1.31 18.55 14.54
C ASP A 437 0.21 19.34 15.29
N ASN A 438 0.65 20.00 16.37
CA ASN A 438 -0.28 20.63 17.31
C ASN A 438 -0.80 21.98 16.86
N HIS A 439 -0.23 22.58 15.80
CA HIS A 439 -0.59 23.97 15.45
C HIS A 439 -2.09 24.18 15.18
N PHE A 440 -2.73 23.21 14.53
CA PHE A 440 -4.17 23.28 14.26
C PHE A 440 -5.02 22.95 15.51
N THR A 441 -4.54 22.04 16.33
CA THR A 441 -5.21 21.61 17.57
C THR A 441 -5.13 22.71 18.61
N GLU A 442 -3.98 23.35 18.78
CA GLU A 442 -3.75 24.45 19.72
C GLU A 442 -4.57 25.69 19.37
N LEU A 443 -4.65 26.06 18.10
CA LEU A 443 -5.52 27.13 17.64
C LEU A 443 -6.98 26.87 18.01
N LYS A 444 -7.44 25.64 17.80
CA LYS A 444 -8.82 25.24 18.04
C LYS A 444 -9.14 25.10 19.52
N GLU A 445 -8.22 24.58 20.33
CA GLU A 445 -8.36 24.56 21.79
C GLU A 445 -8.37 25.98 22.36
N SER A 446 -7.55 26.88 21.82
CA SER A 446 -7.54 28.27 22.23
C SER A 446 -8.85 28.99 21.85
N GLU A 447 -9.42 28.73 20.68
CA GLU A 447 -10.73 29.26 20.26
C GLU A 447 -11.86 28.70 21.15
N LEU A 448 -11.90 27.41 21.40
CA LEU A 448 -12.88 26.78 22.29
C LEU A 448 -12.77 27.31 23.73
N LEU A 449 -11.56 27.52 24.21
CA LEU A 449 -11.30 28.08 25.52
C LEU A 449 -11.74 29.55 25.60
N ARG A 450 -11.52 30.31 24.54
CA ARG A 450 -11.99 31.69 24.39
C ARG A 450 -13.51 31.78 24.35
N GLU A 451 -14.19 30.90 23.60
CA GLU A 451 -15.66 30.84 23.58
C GLU A 451 -16.24 30.42 24.93
N ARG A 452 -15.62 29.46 25.64
CA ARG A 452 -16.02 29.07 26.99
C ARG A 452 -15.84 30.19 28.02
N LEU A 453 -14.76 30.96 27.90
CA LEU A 453 -14.51 32.13 28.77
C LEU A 453 -15.46 33.28 28.45
N GLN A 454 -15.95 33.41 27.23
CA GLN A 454 -16.97 34.43 26.86
C GLN A 454 -18.38 34.06 27.32
N THR A 455 -18.65 32.77 27.57
CA THR A 455 -19.96 32.27 28.04
C THR A 455 -20.04 32.16 29.53
N LEU A 456 -18.94 32.31 30.28
CA LEU A 456 -18.86 32.46 31.73
C LEU A 456 -18.93 33.95 32.12
#